data_cff567791e797012508402b1b1a66bfb
#
_entry.id   cff567791e797012508402b1b1a66bfb
#
_cell.length_a   1.000
_cell.length_b   1.000
_cell.length_c   1.000
_cell.angle_alpha   90.00
_cell.angle_beta   90.00
_cell.angle_gamma   90.00
#
_symmetry.space_group_name_H-M   'P 1'
#
loop_
_entity.id
_entity.type
_entity.pdbx_description
1 polymer ?
#
loop_
_entity_poly.entity_id
_entity_poly.type
_entity_poly.pdbx_seq_one_letter_code
_entity_poly.pdbx_strand_id
1 'polypeptide(L)'
;MIHSFDKVRRGVARLAALIRPRRAAGKLARFALWGFVLGNALLAVVVLSSSLVLLKVTPRYTALMVWRRVTAGVRSESIRATPFAQIPRPARDMVVRLEDGHFWTHPGIRLGAIRDAYRVNRDIGYALYGGSTITQQLARNLFLTPRKAYFRKYLEAVAALCVDLVLPKARILELYLNVIEWGRGTFGITAAAARYYGVRPSALGLDQQRRLIAVLPNPVRYNPSTLLGSRQLAARYQYLVGRFPDAAPVVPAASTTDEPPPPAGEPVEDPLDESVDEPAAPAADSLPAAGTAGAAAPAAP
;
A
#
# COMPACT_ATOMS: atom_id res chain seq x y z
N MET A 1 9.46 16.23 36.56
CA MET A 1 8.11 15.80 36.14
C MET A 1 7.02 16.83 36.45
N ILE A 2 7.07 17.58 37.53
CA ILE A 2 6.07 18.59 37.97
C ILE A 2 6.01 19.81 37.04
N HIS A 3 7.12 20.28 36.48
CA HIS A 3 7.19 21.45 35.57
C HIS A 3 6.49 21.29 34.22
N SER A 4 6.28 20.05 33.75
CA SER A 4 5.59 19.77 32.47
C SER A 4 4.07 19.88 32.62
N PHE A 5 3.51 19.51 33.77
CA PHE A 5 2.07 19.62 34.06
C PHE A 5 1.59 21.06 34.14
N ASP A 6 2.40 21.97 34.67
CA ASP A 6 2.06 23.40 34.76
C ASP A 6 2.08 24.12 33.41
N LYS A 7 2.90 23.68 32.44
CA LYS A 7 2.86 24.20 31.06
C LYS A 7 1.58 23.78 30.33
N VAL A 8 1.17 22.51 30.49
CA VAL A 8 -0.07 21.98 29.89
C VAL A 8 -1.29 22.69 30.54
N ARG A 9 -1.32 22.81 31.88
CA ARG A 9 -2.41 23.50 32.60
C ARG A 9 -2.54 24.99 32.19
N ARG A 10 -1.42 25.70 32.02
CA ARG A 10 -1.42 27.08 31.50
C ARG A 10 -1.83 27.17 30.03
N GLY A 11 -1.46 26.20 29.20
CA GLY A 11 -1.91 26.11 27.81
C GLY A 11 -3.42 25.93 27.69
N VAL A 12 -3.98 25.01 28.47
CA VAL A 12 -5.43 24.76 28.54
C VAL A 12 -6.18 25.98 29.08
N ALA A 13 -5.66 26.65 30.12
CA ALA A 13 -6.27 27.87 30.67
C ALA A 13 -6.24 29.04 29.67
N ARG A 14 -5.18 29.19 28.86
CA ARG A 14 -5.10 30.19 27.79
C ARG A 14 -6.06 29.88 26.63
N LEU A 15 -6.20 28.61 26.24
CA LEU A 15 -7.19 28.18 25.25
C LEU A 15 -8.62 28.46 25.75
N ALA A 16 -8.92 28.16 27.00
CA ALA A 16 -10.21 28.45 27.64
C ALA A 16 -10.50 29.97 27.75
N ALA A 17 -9.46 30.81 27.92
CA ALA A 17 -9.61 32.26 27.96
C ALA A 17 -9.87 32.91 26.58
N LEU A 18 -9.36 32.33 25.48
CA LEU A 18 -9.60 32.75 24.12
C LEU A 18 -11.05 32.46 23.64
N ILE A 19 -11.77 31.60 24.32
CA ILE A 19 -13.14 31.17 24.00
C ILE A 19 -14.16 31.88 24.90
N ARG A 20 -14.02 33.20 25.12
CA ARG A 20 -15.07 34.03 25.74
C ARG A 20 -15.98 34.61 24.66
N PRO A 21 -17.16 34.01 24.34
CA PRO A 21 -18.03 34.48 23.27
C PRO A 21 -18.99 35.55 23.76
N ARG A 22 -19.23 36.50 22.87
CA ARG A 22 -20.25 37.53 23.05
C ARG A 22 -21.64 36.95 22.81
N ARG A 23 -22.42 36.82 23.89
CA ARG A 23 -23.89 36.57 23.99
C ARG A 23 -24.47 35.39 23.14
N ALA A 24 -25.63 35.28 22.64
CA ALA A 24 -26.27 34.05 22.12
C ALA A 24 -25.47 33.19 21.11
N ALA A 25 -24.73 33.80 20.18
CA ALA A 25 -23.82 33.10 19.27
C ALA A 25 -22.72 32.27 20.00
N GLY A 26 -22.35 32.72 21.18
CA GLY A 26 -21.36 32.03 22.01
C GLY A 26 -21.85 30.80 22.75
N LYS A 27 -23.14 30.69 23.02
CA LYS A 27 -23.69 29.46 23.62
C LYS A 27 -23.68 28.33 22.56
N LEU A 28 -24.11 28.66 21.33
CA LEU A 28 -24.13 27.68 20.24
C LEU A 28 -22.71 27.23 19.87
N ALA A 29 -21.76 28.15 19.77
CA ALA A 29 -20.35 27.82 19.51
C ALA A 29 -19.74 26.94 20.60
N ARG A 30 -20.05 27.23 21.88
CA ARG A 30 -19.59 26.35 22.98
C ARG A 30 -20.23 24.97 22.93
N PHE A 31 -21.53 24.88 22.60
CA PHE A 31 -22.21 23.61 22.47
C PHE A 31 -21.61 22.78 21.32
N ALA A 32 -21.35 23.41 20.17
CA ALA A 32 -20.69 22.77 19.02
C ALA A 32 -19.27 22.31 19.38
N LEU A 33 -18.49 23.14 20.10
CA LEU A 33 -17.15 22.77 20.55
C LEU A 33 -17.17 21.58 21.51
N TRP A 34 -18.05 21.60 22.51
CA TRP A 34 -18.19 20.48 23.45
C TRP A 34 -18.67 19.21 22.74
N GLY A 35 -19.62 19.32 21.80
CA GLY A 35 -20.05 18.20 20.95
C GLY A 35 -18.89 17.62 20.15
N PHE A 36 -18.04 18.47 19.57
CA PHE A 36 -16.84 18.06 18.85
C PHE A 36 -15.82 17.36 19.78
N VAL A 37 -15.53 17.94 20.95
CA VAL A 37 -14.59 17.37 21.92
C VAL A 37 -15.09 16.02 22.45
N LEU A 38 -16.38 15.95 22.85
CA LEU A 38 -16.99 14.72 23.35
C LEU A 38 -17.06 13.64 22.26
N GLY A 39 -17.37 14.01 21.02
CA GLY A 39 -17.38 13.09 19.89
C GLY A 39 -16.00 12.49 19.62
N ASN A 40 -14.94 13.30 19.69
CA ASN A 40 -13.57 12.81 19.56
C ASN A 40 -13.14 11.95 20.76
N ALA A 41 -13.51 12.34 21.98
CA ALA A 41 -13.23 11.55 23.17
C ALA A 41 -13.91 10.17 23.10
N LEU A 42 -15.17 10.14 22.69
CA LEU A 42 -15.91 8.89 22.48
C LEU A 42 -15.25 8.02 21.41
N LEU A 43 -14.90 8.59 20.25
CA LEU A 43 -14.17 7.89 19.20
C LEU A 43 -12.87 7.30 19.75
N ALA A 44 -12.07 8.11 20.44
CA ALA A 44 -10.81 7.66 21.02
C ALA A 44 -11.01 6.51 22.02
N VAL A 45 -11.98 6.61 22.93
CA VAL A 45 -12.32 5.53 23.89
C VAL A 45 -12.72 4.25 23.14
N VAL A 46 -13.59 4.33 22.15
CA VAL A 46 -14.03 3.17 21.36
C VAL A 46 -12.86 2.54 20.62
N VAL A 47 -12.00 3.34 19.98
CA VAL A 47 -10.87 2.82 19.21
C VAL A 47 -9.80 2.25 20.13
N LEU A 48 -9.45 2.92 21.25
CA LEU A 48 -8.46 2.43 22.19
C LEU A 48 -8.91 1.12 22.86
N SER A 49 -10.16 1.05 23.36
CA SER A 49 -10.70 -0.18 23.97
C SER A 49 -10.78 -1.33 22.96
N SER A 50 -11.21 -1.04 21.73
CA SER A 50 -11.20 -2.03 20.64
C SER A 50 -9.77 -2.48 20.32
N SER A 51 -8.80 -1.56 20.29
CA SER A 51 -7.40 -1.88 20.02
C SER A 51 -6.79 -2.79 21.09
N LEU A 52 -7.17 -2.65 22.35
CA LEU A 52 -6.77 -3.59 23.41
C LEU A 52 -7.26 -5.02 23.13
N VAL A 53 -8.48 -5.18 22.64
CA VAL A 53 -9.00 -6.49 22.22
C VAL A 53 -8.24 -6.99 20.99
N LEU A 54 -7.96 -6.10 20.05
CA LEU A 54 -7.25 -6.41 18.81
C LEU A 54 -5.78 -6.80 19.03
N LEU A 55 -5.20 -6.57 20.21
CA LEU A 55 -3.88 -7.12 20.55
C LEU A 55 -3.83 -8.65 20.39
N LYS A 56 -4.91 -9.33 20.76
CA LYS A 56 -4.98 -10.80 20.78
C LYS A 56 -6.00 -11.39 19.79
N VAL A 57 -7.05 -10.64 19.44
CA VAL A 57 -8.18 -11.15 18.65
C VAL A 57 -8.22 -10.46 17.30
N THR A 58 -8.33 -11.21 16.22
CA THR A 58 -8.65 -10.69 14.89
C THR A 58 -10.16 -10.72 14.71
N PRO A 59 -10.81 -9.60 14.31
CA PRO A 59 -12.25 -9.55 14.20
C PRO A 59 -12.74 -10.44 13.06
N ARG A 60 -13.89 -11.10 13.26
CA ARG A 60 -14.54 -11.90 12.21
C ARG A 60 -15.23 -11.05 11.14
N TYR A 61 -15.63 -9.83 11.50
CA TYR A 61 -16.29 -8.85 10.64
C TYR A 61 -15.73 -7.45 10.90
N THR A 62 -15.74 -6.61 9.87
CA THR A 62 -15.32 -5.22 9.95
C THR A 62 -16.46 -4.27 9.61
N ALA A 63 -16.35 -3.00 9.96
CA ALA A 63 -17.32 -1.97 9.58
C ALA A 63 -17.49 -1.91 8.06
N LEU A 64 -16.40 -2.09 7.29
CA LEU A 64 -16.46 -2.12 5.84
C LEU A 64 -17.29 -3.30 5.31
N MET A 65 -17.13 -4.50 5.89
CA MET A 65 -17.94 -5.69 5.51
C MET A 65 -19.42 -5.46 5.74
N VAL A 66 -19.78 -4.93 6.93
CA VAL A 66 -21.17 -4.58 7.26
C VAL A 66 -21.70 -3.53 6.29
N TRP A 67 -20.94 -2.49 6.03
CA TRP A 67 -21.30 -1.45 5.06
C TRP A 67 -21.54 -2.03 3.66
N ARG A 68 -20.65 -2.87 3.13
CA ARG A 68 -20.79 -3.52 1.83
C ARG A 68 -22.04 -4.39 1.75
N ARG A 69 -22.32 -5.11 2.84
CA ARG A 69 -23.54 -5.94 2.93
C ARG A 69 -24.82 -5.11 2.87
N VAL A 70 -24.88 -4.03 3.66
CA VAL A 70 -26.09 -3.18 3.78
C VAL A 70 -26.32 -2.34 2.52
N THR A 71 -25.25 -1.74 1.94
CA THR A 71 -25.41 -0.76 0.85
C THR A 71 -25.31 -1.35 -0.54
N ALA A 72 -24.64 -2.47 -0.71
CA ALA A 72 -24.38 -3.07 -2.02
C ALA A 72 -24.77 -4.56 -2.11
N GLY A 73 -25.43 -5.11 -1.07
CA GLY A 73 -25.84 -6.51 -1.04
C GLY A 73 -24.70 -7.52 -1.10
N VAL A 74 -23.43 -7.06 -0.90
CA VAL A 74 -22.25 -7.91 -1.02
C VAL A 74 -22.19 -8.85 0.18
N ARG A 75 -22.36 -10.13 -0.07
CA ARG A 75 -22.14 -11.18 0.94
C ARG A 75 -20.66 -11.48 1.01
N SER A 76 -20.13 -11.59 2.22
CA SER A 76 -18.74 -12.01 2.50
C SER A 76 -18.75 -13.04 3.62
N GLU A 77 -17.81 -13.98 3.53
CA GLU A 77 -17.57 -14.92 4.63
C GLU A 77 -16.92 -14.18 5.81
N SER A 78 -17.02 -14.79 7.00
CA SER A 78 -16.28 -14.32 8.16
C SER A 78 -14.78 -14.42 7.93
N ILE A 79 -14.01 -13.47 8.43
CA ILE A 79 -12.56 -13.47 8.34
C ILE A 79 -11.99 -14.70 9.04
N ARG A 80 -11.18 -15.45 8.31
CA ARG A 80 -10.31 -16.51 8.83
C ARG A 80 -8.91 -15.94 8.91
N ALA A 81 -8.45 -15.66 10.12
CA ALA A 81 -7.16 -15.02 10.33
C ALA A 81 -6.00 -15.99 10.06
N THR A 82 -5.00 -15.52 9.31
CA THR A 82 -3.70 -16.16 9.19
C THR A 82 -2.73 -15.47 10.15
N PRO A 83 -2.08 -16.21 11.08
CA PRO A 83 -1.06 -15.66 11.97
C PRO A 83 0.08 -15.00 11.19
N PHE A 84 0.67 -13.94 11.76
CA PHE A 84 1.72 -13.15 11.10
C PHE A 84 2.87 -14.01 10.55
N ALA A 85 3.33 -14.99 11.33
CA ALA A 85 4.42 -15.89 10.93
C ALA A 85 4.08 -16.77 9.71
N GLN A 86 2.79 -17.05 9.46
CA GLN A 86 2.33 -17.87 8.33
C GLN A 86 2.06 -17.04 7.07
N ILE A 87 2.08 -15.71 7.16
CA ILE A 87 2.01 -14.83 5.98
C ILE A 87 3.41 -14.73 5.39
N PRO A 88 3.62 -15.05 4.10
CA PRO A 88 4.95 -15.02 3.50
C PRO A 88 5.66 -13.69 3.71
N ARG A 89 6.93 -13.74 4.10
CA ARG A 89 7.73 -12.51 4.32
C ARG A 89 7.76 -11.62 3.08
N PRO A 90 7.96 -12.13 1.84
CA PRO A 90 7.90 -11.28 0.67
C PRO A 90 6.57 -10.54 0.53
N ALA A 91 5.43 -11.18 0.81
CA ALA A 91 4.12 -10.54 0.75
C ALA A 91 4.01 -9.36 1.73
N ARG A 92 4.49 -9.53 2.97
CA ARG A 92 4.53 -8.46 3.99
C ARG A 92 5.40 -7.29 3.55
N ASP A 93 6.59 -7.58 3.03
CA ASP A 93 7.55 -6.57 2.58
C ASP A 93 7.04 -5.82 1.33
N MET A 94 6.40 -6.51 0.39
CA MET A 94 5.77 -5.92 -0.80
C MET A 94 4.65 -4.95 -0.43
N VAL A 95 3.78 -5.33 0.51
CA VAL A 95 2.68 -4.47 0.98
C VAL A 95 3.24 -3.21 1.63
N VAL A 96 4.17 -3.35 2.57
CA VAL A 96 4.83 -2.19 3.20
C VAL A 96 5.47 -1.31 2.14
N ARG A 97 6.19 -1.88 1.20
CA ARG A 97 6.90 -1.14 0.15
C ARG A 97 5.96 -0.31 -0.74
N LEU A 98 4.81 -0.86 -1.12
CA LEU A 98 3.86 -0.20 -2.03
C LEU A 98 2.85 0.70 -1.34
N GLU A 99 2.38 0.31 -0.15
CA GLU A 99 1.31 1.05 0.52
C GLU A 99 1.84 2.09 1.50
N ASP A 100 2.98 1.81 2.16
CA ASP A 100 3.51 2.66 3.21
C ASP A 100 5.00 2.40 3.49
N GLY A 101 5.87 2.88 2.62
CA GLY A 101 7.31 2.62 2.68
C GLY A 101 8.02 3.05 3.98
N HIS A 102 7.37 3.85 4.82
CA HIS A 102 7.87 4.29 6.14
C HIS A 102 7.07 3.68 7.30
N PHE A 103 6.30 2.62 7.06
CA PHE A 103 5.37 2.01 8.02
C PHE A 103 5.98 1.78 9.40
N TRP A 104 7.22 1.31 9.45
CA TRP A 104 7.89 0.95 10.70
C TRP A 104 8.33 2.13 11.57
N THR A 105 8.38 3.35 11.01
CA THR A 105 9.02 4.50 11.65
C THR A 105 8.08 5.64 12.04
N HIS A 106 6.85 5.70 11.48
CA HIS A 106 5.90 6.77 11.79
C HIS A 106 4.82 6.35 12.81
N PRO A 107 4.23 7.28 13.59
CA PRO A 107 3.21 6.99 14.61
C PRO A 107 1.79 6.94 14.01
N GLY A 108 1.52 5.99 13.12
CA GLY A 108 0.19 5.76 12.53
C GLY A 108 -0.21 6.68 11.38
N ILE A 109 0.25 7.92 11.35
CA ILE A 109 0.03 8.90 10.28
C ILE A 109 1.34 9.51 9.80
N ARG A 110 1.34 10.00 8.54
CA ARG A 110 2.47 10.68 7.94
C ARG A 110 1.98 11.93 7.20
N LEU A 111 2.19 13.11 7.80
CA LEU A 111 1.67 14.37 7.26
C LEU A 111 2.21 14.72 5.87
N GLY A 112 3.45 14.35 5.57
CA GLY A 112 4.07 14.56 4.25
C GLY A 112 3.71 13.53 3.19
N ALA A 113 3.04 12.43 3.54
CA ALA A 113 2.83 11.28 2.65
C ALA A 113 2.12 11.65 1.33
N ILE A 114 1.13 12.54 1.37
CA ILE A 114 0.40 12.97 0.17
C ILE A 114 1.33 13.74 -0.77
N ARG A 115 2.13 14.66 -0.22
CA ARG A 115 3.08 15.45 -1.00
C ARG A 115 4.18 14.58 -1.61
N ASP A 116 4.70 13.65 -0.84
CA ASP A 116 5.76 12.74 -1.29
C ASP A 116 5.26 11.78 -2.37
N ALA A 117 4.06 11.19 -2.15
CA ALA A 117 3.40 10.36 -3.16
C ALA A 117 3.13 11.15 -4.45
N TYR A 118 2.67 12.39 -4.35
CA TYR A 118 2.43 13.24 -5.51
C TYR A 118 3.72 13.51 -6.30
N ARG A 119 4.83 13.86 -5.62
CA ARG A 119 6.12 14.10 -6.26
C ARG A 119 6.58 12.85 -7.01
N VAL A 120 6.67 11.72 -6.33
CA VAL A 120 7.13 10.46 -6.94
C VAL A 120 6.24 10.04 -8.10
N ASN A 121 4.92 10.06 -7.93
CA ASN A 121 3.97 9.68 -8.97
C ASN A 121 4.06 10.58 -10.21
N ARG A 122 4.31 11.89 -10.02
CA ARG A 122 4.53 12.84 -11.10
C ARG A 122 5.83 12.52 -11.87
N ASP A 123 6.90 12.26 -11.13
CA ASP A 123 8.24 12.05 -11.71
C ASP A 123 8.28 10.73 -12.52
N ILE A 124 7.53 9.70 -12.11
CA ILE A 124 7.43 8.43 -12.83
C ILE A 124 6.27 8.37 -13.83
N GLY A 125 5.39 9.39 -13.88
CA GLY A 125 4.29 9.50 -14.83
C GLY A 125 3.07 8.62 -14.57
N TYR A 126 2.97 7.94 -13.41
CA TYR A 126 1.81 7.14 -13.01
C TYR A 126 1.65 7.03 -11.50
N ALA A 127 0.44 6.68 -11.04
CA ALA A 127 0.12 6.58 -9.61
C ALA A 127 0.60 5.24 -9.02
N LEU A 128 1.85 5.18 -8.58
CA LEU A 128 2.42 4.00 -7.91
C LEU A 128 2.10 4.00 -6.42
N TYR A 129 2.25 5.14 -5.75
CA TYR A 129 2.13 5.29 -4.31
C TYR A 129 0.86 6.05 -3.91
N GLY A 130 0.24 5.63 -2.79
CA GLY A 130 -0.86 6.34 -2.14
C GLY A 130 -0.38 7.28 -1.02
N GLY A 131 -1.22 8.24 -0.64
CA GLY A 131 -0.93 9.17 0.47
C GLY A 131 -1.49 8.73 1.83
N SER A 132 -2.03 7.52 1.97
CA SER A 132 -2.57 7.00 3.23
C SER A 132 -1.66 5.90 3.78
N THR A 133 -1.41 5.90 5.09
CA THR A 133 -0.63 4.86 5.75
C THR A 133 -1.41 3.54 5.89
N ILE A 134 -0.71 2.44 6.12
CA ILE A 134 -1.31 1.13 6.43
C ILE A 134 -2.21 1.24 7.67
N THR A 135 -1.77 1.95 8.72
CA THR A 135 -2.57 2.16 9.94
C THR A 135 -3.85 2.93 9.66
N GLN A 136 -3.81 3.96 8.79
CA GLN A 136 -5.01 4.69 8.36
C GLN A 136 -5.98 3.80 7.58
N GLN A 137 -5.45 2.97 6.68
CA GLN A 137 -6.26 2.02 5.92
C GLN A 137 -6.90 0.97 6.83
N LEU A 138 -6.16 0.44 7.81
CA LEU A 138 -6.67 -0.48 8.82
C LEU A 138 -7.80 0.17 9.64
N ALA A 139 -7.56 1.35 10.20
CA ALA A 139 -8.54 2.10 10.99
C ALA A 139 -9.84 2.35 10.20
N ARG A 140 -9.70 2.74 8.93
CA ARG A 140 -10.85 2.91 8.02
C ARG A 140 -11.66 1.61 7.84
N ASN A 141 -10.99 0.48 7.62
CA ASN A 141 -11.67 -0.79 7.41
C ASN A 141 -12.37 -1.29 8.66
N LEU A 142 -11.76 -1.09 9.84
CA LEU A 142 -12.28 -1.59 11.12
C LEU A 142 -13.44 -0.74 11.65
N PHE A 143 -13.34 0.60 11.57
CA PHE A 143 -14.18 1.51 12.36
C PHE A 143 -15.03 2.46 11.52
N LEU A 144 -14.70 2.68 10.24
CA LEU A 144 -15.31 3.73 9.44
C LEU A 144 -15.98 3.19 8.17
N THR A 145 -16.76 4.07 7.53
CA THR A 145 -17.40 3.75 6.25
C THR A 145 -16.56 4.27 5.07
N PRO A 146 -16.69 3.71 3.86
CA PRO A 146 -15.88 4.12 2.70
C PRO A 146 -16.33 5.45 2.06
N ARG A 147 -17.37 6.13 2.59
CA ARG A 147 -17.86 7.41 2.03
C ARG A 147 -16.72 8.43 1.96
N LYS A 148 -16.55 9.07 0.80
CA LYS A 148 -15.56 10.13 0.60
C LYS A 148 -16.05 11.41 1.26
N ALA A 149 -15.43 11.82 2.38
CA ALA A 149 -15.69 13.08 3.06
C ALA A 149 -14.42 13.54 3.78
N TYR A 150 -14.14 14.83 3.80
CA TYR A 150 -12.99 15.39 4.53
C TYR A 150 -13.05 15.07 6.03
N PHE A 151 -14.24 15.19 6.60
CA PHE A 151 -14.45 14.87 8.02
C PHE A 151 -14.13 13.41 8.34
N ARG A 152 -14.50 12.47 7.46
CA ARG A 152 -14.11 11.06 7.62
C ARG A 152 -12.58 10.89 7.58
N LYS A 153 -11.85 11.64 6.73
CA LYS A 153 -10.38 11.57 6.67
C LYS A 153 -9.74 12.06 7.96
N TYR A 154 -10.33 13.07 8.60
CA TYR A 154 -9.95 13.49 9.94
C TYR A 154 -10.16 12.37 10.98
N LEU A 155 -11.36 11.76 11.04
CA LEU A 155 -11.65 10.66 11.95
C LEU A 155 -10.73 9.45 11.72
N GLU A 156 -10.39 9.16 10.46
CA GLU A 156 -9.43 8.13 10.08
C GLU A 156 -8.04 8.41 10.67
N ALA A 157 -7.59 9.66 10.64
CA ALA A 157 -6.31 10.05 11.23
C ALA A 157 -6.31 9.92 12.76
N VAL A 158 -7.38 10.37 13.43
CA VAL A 158 -7.55 10.21 14.89
C VAL A 158 -7.56 8.73 15.27
N ALA A 159 -8.35 7.92 14.56
CA ALA A 159 -8.41 6.48 14.82
C ALA A 159 -7.07 5.78 14.57
N ALA A 160 -6.35 6.18 13.50
CA ALA A 160 -5.02 5.62 13.22
C ALA A 160 -4.00 5.92 14.31
N LEU A 161 -4.00 7.13 14.88
CA LEU A 161 -3.15 7.48 16.03
C LEU A 161 -3.49 6.61 17.24
N CYS A 162 -4.77 6.41 17.55
CA CYS A 162 -5.20 5.56 18.66
C CYS A 162 -4.80 4.09 18.45
N VAL A 163 -4.94 3.57 17.23
CA VAL A 163 -4.53 2.20 16.86
C VAL A 163 -3.03 2.02 17.04
N ASP A 164 -2.23 2.97 16.55
CA ASP A 164 -0.77 2.89 16.57
C ASP A 164 -0.20 3.04 17.99
N LEU A 165 -0.92 3.78 18.87
CA LEU A 165 -0.55 3.94 20.27
C LEU A 165 -0.62 2.61 21.06
N VAL A 166 -1.54 1.72 20.68
CA VAL A 166 -1.83 0.47 21.41
C VAL A 166 -1.21 -0.74 20.75
N LEU A 167 -1.26 -0.82 19.42
CA LEU A 167 -0.86 -2.02 18.69
C LEU A 167 0.60 -1.94 18.21
N PRO A 168 1.40 -2.98 18.44
CA PRO A 168 2.72 -3.11 17.80
C PRO A 168 2.58 -3.13 16.27
N LYS A 169 3.54 -2.57 15.54
CA LYS A 169 3.54 -2.51 14.06
C LYS A 169 3.33 -3.87 13.39
N ALA A 170 3.96 -4.91 13.89
CA ALA A 170 3.76 -6.27 13.37
C ALA A 170 2.29 -6.71 13.47
N ARG A 171 1.61 -6.36 14.58
CA ARG A 171 0.19 -6.68 14.77
C ARG A 171 -0.72 -5.83 13.88
N ILE A 172 -0.38 -4.55 13.68
CA ILE A 172 -1.09 -3.69 12.73
C ILE A 172 -1.03 -4.29 11.31
N LEU A 173 0.15 -4.71 10.86
CA LEU A 173 0.33 -5.31 9.54
C LEU A 173 -0.38 -6.66 9.42
N GLU A 174 -0.33 -7.49 10.46
CA GLU A 174 -1.07 -8.75 10.51
C GLU A 174 -2.58 -8.53 10.38
N LEU A 175 -3.14 -7.62 11.18
CA LEU A 175 -4.55 -7.26 11.11
C LEU A 175 -4.91 -6.69 9.73
N TYR A 176 -4.09 -5.78 9.20
CA TYR A 176 -4.30 -5.21 7.88
C TYR A 176 -4.46 -6.28 6.82
N LEU A 177 -3.50 -7.19 6.70
CA LEU A 177 -3.52 -8.26 5.70
C LEU A 177 -4.71 -9.22 5.88
N ASN A 178 -5.19 -9.38 7.11
CA ASN A 178 -6.33 -10.23 7.43
C ASN A 178 -7.69 -9.57 7.24
N VAL A 179 -7.80 -8.22 7.22
CA VAL A 179 -9.11 -7.55 7.20
C VAL A 179 -9.40 -6.77 5.93
N ILE A 180 -8.40 -6.41 5.11
CA ILE A 180 -8.64 -5.64 3.89
C ILE A 180 -9.39 -6.45 2.84
N GLU A 181 -10.07 -5.72 1.93
CA GLU A 181 -10.73 -6.29 0.77
C GLU A 181 -9.71 -6.56 -0.34
N TRP A 182 -9.54 -7.81 -0.76
CA TRP A 182 -8.65 -8.28 -1.82
C TRP A 182 -9.37 -8.52 -3.16
N GLY A 183 -10.68 -8.36 -3.16
CA GLY A 183 -11.59 -8.53 -4.28
C GLY A 183 -13.00 -8.31 -3.80
N ARG A 184 -13.97 -8.11 -4.69
CA ARG A 184 -15.35 -7.85 -4.30
C ARG A 184 -15.87 -8.93 -3.36
N GLY A 185 -16.08 -8.57 -2.10
CA GLY A 185 -16.55 -9.45 -1.02
C GLY A 185 -15.52 -10.46 -0.50
N THR A 186 -14.26 -10.34 -0.91
CA THR A 186 -13.16 -11.22 -0.46
C THR A 186 -12.31 -10.45 0.55
N PHE A 187 -12.42 -10.79 1.81
CA PHE A 187 -11.74 -10.12 2.91
C PHE A 187 -10.69 -11.02 3.54
N GLY A 188 -9.48 -10.48 3.69
CA GLY A 188 -8.33 -11.16 4.27
C GLY A 188 -7.54 -12.03 3.29
N ILE A 189 -6.24 -12.16 3.56
CA ILE A 189 -5.29 -12.88 2.71
C ILE A 189 -5.64 -14.37 2.59
N THR A 190 -6.24 -14.96 3.62
CA THR A 190 -6.70 -16.37 3.60
C THR A 190 -7.76 -16.60 2.54
N ALA A 191 -8.78 -15.74 2.53
CA ALA A 191 -9.85 -15.83 1.53
C ALA A 191 -9.35 -15.51 0.13
N ALA A 192 -8.41 -14.55 0.00
CA ALA A 192 -7.80 -14.19 -1.28
C ALA A 192 -6.97 -15.34 -1.87
N ALA A 193 -6.10 -15.96 -1.07
CA ALA A 193 -5.27 -17.08 -1.49
C ALA A 193 -6.13 -18.27 -1.93
N ALA A 194 -7.16 -18.60 -1.15
CA ALA A 194 -8.10 -19.68 -1.48
C ALA A 194 -8.90 -19.37 -2.76
N ARG A 195 -9.45 -18.15 -2.86
CA ARG A 195 -10.31 -17.77 -3.98
C ARG A 195 -9.59 -17.73 -5.31
N TYR A 196 -8.39 -17.13 -5.35
CA TYR A 196 -7.70 -16.87 -6.62
C TYR A 196 -6.73 -17.96 -7.02
N TYR A 197 -6.26 -18.77 -6.06
CA TYR A 197 -5.21 -19.75 -6.31
C TYR A 197 -5.47 -21.14 -5.69
N GLY A 198 -6.53 -21.30 -4.88
CA GLY A 198 -6.86 -22.61 -4.25
C GLY A 198 -5.86 -23.05 -3.19
N VAL A 199 -5.05 -22.13 -2.64
CA VAL A 199 -3.98 -22.46 -1.69
C VAL A 199 -4.11 -21.71 -0.37
N ARG A 200 -3.33 -22.14 0.64
CA ARG A 200 -3.14 -21.40 1.88
C ARG A 200 -2.18 -20.22 1.66
N PRO A 201 -2.27 -19.13 2.47
CA PRO A 201 -1.36 -17.99 2.34
C PRO A 201 0.13 -18.36 2.33
N SER A 202 0.54 -19.31 3.17
CA SER A 202 1.92 -19.80 3.24
C SER A 202 2.41 -20.54 1.99
N ALA A 203 1.50 -21.01 1.15
CA ALA A 203 1.81 -21.71 -0.11
C ALA A 203 1.70 -20.82 -1.35
N LEU A 204 1.44 -19.51 -1.18
CA LEU A 204 1.44 -18.57 -2.31
C LEU A 204 2.84 -18.46 -2.92
N GLY A 205 2.94 -18.76 -4.21
CA GLY A 205 4.13 -18.51 -5.01
C GLY A 205 4.43 -17.00 -5.11
N LEU A 206 5.67 -16.63 -5.40
CA LEU A 206 6.12 -15.24 -5.41
C LEU A 206 5.35 -14.39 -6.43
N ASP A 207 5.09 -14.90 -7.64
CA ASP A 207 4.28 -14.21 -8.64
C ASP A 207 2.83 -14.02 -8.19
N GLN A 208 2.24 -15.01 -7.53
CA GLN A 208 0.90 -14.91 -6.97
C GLN A 208 0.81 -13.81 -5.90
N GLN A 209 1.84 -13.69 -5.05
CA GLN A 209 1.95 -12.62 -4.07
C GLN A 209 2.04 -11.24 -4.75
N ARG A 210 2.89 -11.09 -5.76
CA ARG A 210 3.02 -9.83 -6.53
C ARG A 210 1.69 -9.41 -7.14
N ARG A 211 0.96 -10.33 -7.77
CA ARG A 211 -0.35 -10.07 -8.38
C ARG A 211 -1.40 -9.66 -7.36
N LEU A 212 -1.51 -10.38 -6.24
CA LEU A 212 -2.42 -10.03 -5.16
C LEU A 212 -2.16 -8.60 -4.64
N ILE A 213 -0.90 -8.27 -4.40
CA ILE A 213 -0.54 -6.97 -3.81
C ILE A 213 -0.68 -5.83 -4.83
N ALA A 214 -0.39 -6.09 -6.10
CA ALA A 214 -0.56 -5.09 -7.14
C ALA A 214 -2.01 -4.60 -7.28
N VAL A 215 -3.02 -5.46 -7.04
CA VAL A 215 -4.45 -5.08 -7.20
C VAL A 215 -5.05 -4.33 -6.01
N LEU A 216 -4.35 -4.21 -4.87
CA LEU A 216 -4.87 -3.58 -3.65
C LEU A 216 -5.48 -2.17 -3.82
N PRO A 217 -5.01 -1.28 -4.72
CA PRO A 217 -5.63 0.03 -4.88
C PRO A 217 -7.06 -0.03 -5.43
N ASN A 218 -7.41 -1.07 -6.20
CA ASN A 218 -8.73 -1.20 -6.79
C ASN A 218 -9.20 -2.68 -6.91
N PRO A 219 -9.30 -3.39 -5.79
CA PRO A 219 -9.55 -4.84 -5.78
C PRO A 219 -10.99 -5.20 -6.16
N VAL A 220 -11.91 -4.23 -6.10
CA VAL A 220 -13.32 -4.45 -6.48
C VAL A 220 -13.49 -4.52 -7.99
N ARG A 221 -12.70 -3.75 -8.74
CA ARG A 221 -12.76 -3.67 -10.21
C ARG A 221 -11.82 -4.67 -10.89
N TYR A 222 -10.66 -4.92 -10.32
CA TYR A 222 -9.63 -5.79 -10.87
C TYR A 222 -9.29 -6.94 -9.92
N ASN A 223 -8.84 -8.03 -10.49
CA ASN A 223 -8.34 -9.20 -9.78
C ASN A 223 -6.95 -9.60 -10.29
N PRO A 224 -6.27 -10.58 -9.67
CA PRO A 224 -4.94 -11.01 -10.08
C PRO A 224 -4.80 -11.42 -11.55
N SER A 225 -5.88 -11.89 -12.20
CA SER A 225 -5.86 -12.27 -13.62
C SER A 225 -6.08 -11.09 -14.56
N THR A 226 -6.81 -10.06 -14.11
CA THR A 226 -7.21 -8.91 -14.95
C THR A 226 -6.39 -7.64 -14.69
N LEU A 227 -5.44 -7.68 -13.76
CA LEU A 227 -4.67 -6.50 -13.34
C LEU A 227 -3.93 -5.80 -14.49
N LEU A 228 -3.47 -6.55 -15.48
CA LEU A 228 -2.73 -6.01 -16.62
C LEU A 228 -3.60 -5.15 -17.55
N GLY A 229 -4.92 -5.24 -17.46
CA GLY A 229 -5.86 -4.34 -18.12
C GLY A 229 -5.89 -2.92 -17.52
N SER A 230 -5.17 -2.66 -16.45
CA SER A 230 -4.99 -1.33 -15.85
C SER A 230 -3.53 -0.92 -15.90
N ARG A 231 -3.22 0.19 -16.61
CA ARG A 231 -1.85 0.73 -16.68
C ARG A 231 -1.22 0.92 -15.29
N GLN A 232 -2.00 1.44 -14.34
CA GLN A 232 -1.54 1.63 -12.95
C GLN A 232 -1.18 0.32 -12.26
N LEU A 233 -2.06 -0.69 -12.35
CA LEU A 233 -1.84 -1.98 -11.67
C LEU A 233 -0.74 -2.79 -12.35
N ALA A 234 -0.66 -2.74 -13.69
CA ALA A 234 0.44 -3.32 -14.44
C ALA A 234 1.79 -2.72 -14.04
N ALA A 235 1.88 -1.40 -13.90
CA ALA A 235 3.09 -0.72 -13.43
C ALA A 235 3.47 -1.13 -12.00
N ARG A 236 2.49 -1.25 -11.09
CA ARG A 236 2.71 -1.76 -9.72
C ARG A 236 3.25 -3.19 -9.74
N TYR A 237 2.67 -4.04 -10.56
CA TYR A 237 3.14 -5.42 -10.73
C TYR A 237 4.58 -5.47 -11.25
N GLN A 238 4.90 -4.72 -12.32
CA GLN A 238 6.26 -4.65 -12.88
C GLN A 238 7.27 -4.12 -11.87
N TYR A 239 6.90 -3.09 -11.09
CA TYR A 239 7.73 -2.61 -9.98
C TYR A 239 8.05 -3.72 -8.97
N LEU A 240 7.04 -4.55 -8.61
CA LEU A 240 7.25 -5.67 -7.69
C LEU A 240 8.12 -6.77 -8.31
N VAL A 241 7.98 -7.06 -9.61
CA VAL A 241 8.84 -8.01 -10.33
C VAL A 241 10.30 -7.58 -10.25
N GLY A 242 10.59 -6.31 -10.56
CA GLY A 242 11.95 -5.80 -10.49
C GLY A 242 12.54 -5.71 -9.08
N ARG A 243 11.69 -5.45 -8.06
CA ARG A 243 12.16 -5.26 -6.67
C ARG A 243 12.25 -6.55 -5.86
N PHE A 244 11.45 -7.54 -6.21
CA PHE A 244 11.39 -8.86 -5.58
C PHE A 244 11.50 -9.90 -6.69
N PRO A 245 12.67 -10.08 -7.32
CA PRO A 245 12.87 -11.05 -8.40
C PRO A 245 12.68 -12.48 -7.88
N ASP A 246 12.36 -13.40 -8.79
CA ASP A 246 12.43 -14.82 -8.46
C ASP A 246 13.87 -15.16 -8.09
N ALA A 247 14.07 -16.11 -7.18
CA ALA A 247 15.41 -16.60 -6.89
C ALA A 247 16.04 -17.06 -8.22
N ALA A 248 17.25 -16.62 -8.52
CA ALA A 248 17.99 -17.18 -9.64
C ALA A 248 17.98 -18.72 -9.50
N PRO A 249 17.75 -19.47 -10.58
CA PRO A 249 17.88 -20.92 -10.50
C PRO A 249 19.25 -21.22 -9.86
N VAL A 250 19.22 -21.98 -8.79
CA VAL A 250 20.46 -22.52 -8.21
C VAL A 250 21.06 -23.40 -9.31
N VAL A 251 22.01 -22.84 -10.06
CA VAL A 251 22.85 -23.67 -10.91
C VAL A 251 23.57 -24.58 -9.94
N PRO A 252 23.31 -25.90 -9.94
CA PRO A 252 24.09 -26.80 -9.09
C PRO A 252 25.54 -26.53 -9.42
N ALA A 253 26.34 -26.23 -8.39
CA ALA A 253 27.76 -26.07 -8.58
C ALA A 253 28.23 -27.28 -9.40
N ALA A 254 28.74 -27.03 -10.60
CA ALA A 254 29.32 -28.08 -11.42
C ALA A 254 30.26 -28.81 -10.49
N SER A 255 30.01 -30.11 -10.30
CA SER A 255 30.94 -30.96 -9.59
C SER A 255 32.31 -30.72 -10.24
N THR A 256 33.18 -30.05 -9.54
CA THR A 256 34.60 -30.02 -9.87
C THR A 256 35.08 -31.48 -9.69
N THR A 257 34.96 -32.25 -10.74
CA THR A 257 35.84 -33.40 -10.91
C THR A 257 37.22 -32.82 -11.00
N ASP A 258 38.00 -33.02 -9.96
CA ASP A 258 39.45 -32.83 -9.97
C ASP A 258 40.06 -33.81 -11.00
N GLU A 259 39.97 -33.46 -12.27
CA GLU A 259 40.76 -34.08 -13.32
C GLU A 259 41.97 -33.13 -13.54
N PRO A 260 43.22 -33.61 -13.29
CA PRO A 260 44.36 -32.77 -13.48
C PRO A 260 44.47 -32.36 -14.97
N PRO A 261 44.89 -31.17 -15.29
CA PRO A 261 45.01 -30.68 -16.66
C PRO A 261 46.01 -31.57 -17.43
N PRO A 262 45.77 -31.88 -18.71
CA PRO A 262 46.73 -32.59 -19.55
C PRO A 262 48.02 -31.77 -19.71
N PRO A 263 49.19 -32.44 -19.85
CA PRO A 263 50.49 -31.74 -19.94
C PRO A 263 50.55 -30.85 -21.15
N ALA A 264 51.15 -29.68 -20.94
CA ALA A 264 51.35 -28.66 -21.95
C ALA A 264 52.09 -29.21 -23.18
N GLY A 265 51.43 -29.24 -24.32
CA GLY A 265 52.04 -29.47 -25.62
C GLY A 265 52.82 -28.26 -26.05
N GLU A 266 53.91 -28.48 -26.73
CA GLU A 266 54.93 -27.53 -27.21
C GLU A 266 54.36 -26.39 -28.08
N PRO A 267 55.03 -25.24 -28.16
CA PRO A 267 54.55 -24.06 -28.89
C PRO A 267 54.57 -24.30 -30.40
N VAL A 268 53.41 -24.13 -31.03
CA VAL A 268 53.30 -24.06 -32.48
C VAL A 268 53.49 -22.61 -32.89
N GLU A 269 54.48 -22.37 -33.76
CA GLU A 269 54.86 -21.09 -34.34
C GLU A 269 53.70 -20.45 -35.12
N ASP A 270 53.60 -19.14 -35.00
CA ASP A 270 52.66 -18.25 -35.64
C ASP A 270 53.12 -17.99 -37.10
N PRO A 271 52.25 -17.99 -38.07
CA PRO A 271 52.54 -17.30 -39.34
C PRO A 271 51.57 -16.15 -39.59
N LEU A 272 52.17 -14.96 -39.50
CA LEU A 272 51.99 -13.79 -40.40
C LEU A 272 50.64 -13.09 -40.46
N ASP A 273 50.62 -11.95 -39.80
CA ASP A 273 50.35 -10.60 -40.30
C ASP A 273 49.73 -10.52 -41.72
N GLU A 274 48.49 -10.10 -41.81
CA GLU A 274 47.98 -9.29 -42.91
C GLU A 274 46.89 -8.32 -42.42
N SER A 275 47.26 -7.07 -42.43
CA SER A 275 46.47 -5.87 -42.32
C SER A 275 45.37 -5.81 -43.41
N VAL A 276 44.12 -5.59 -43.07
CA VAL A 276 43.15 -4.98 -44.00
C VAL A 276 42.16 -4.09 -43.30
N ASP A 277 42.30 -2.81 -43.56
CA ASP A 277 41.34 -1.72 -43.73
C ASP A 277 39.95 -1.76 -43.07
N GLU A 278 39.78 -0.73 -42.26
CA GLU A 278 38.51 -0.12 -41.88
C GLU A 278 37.79 0.46 -43.10
N PRO A 279 36.48 0.36 -43.22
CA PRO A 279 35.73 1.45 -43.85
C PRO A 279 34.69 2.08 -42.91
N ALA A 280 34.70 3.39 -43.02
CA ALA A 280 33.93 4.47 -42.48
C ALA A 280 32.43 4.23 -42.36
N ALA A 281 31.86 4.88 -41.31
CA ALA A 281 30.44 5.14 -41.11
C ALA A 281 29.81 5.97 -42.26
N PRO A 282 28.56 5.76 -42.61
CA PRO A 282 27.79 6.79 -43.32
C PRO A 282 26.87 7.55 -42.38
N ALA A 283 26.77 8.83 -42.73
CA ALA A 283 26.08 9.94 -42.10
C ALA A 283 24.57 9.78 -41.99
N ALA A 284 24.04 10.57 -41.08
CA ALA A 284 22.63 10.91 -40.89
C ALA A 284 21.98 11.42 -42.18
N ASP A 285 20.78 11.00 -42.48
CA ASP A 285 19.89 11.73 -43.38
C ASP A 285 18.46 11.81 -42.83
N SER A 286 18.10 13.02 -42.70
CA SER A 286 16.87 13.82 -42.64
C SER A 286 15.50 13.13 -42.68
N LEU A 287 14.66 13.58 -41.75
CA LEU A 287 13.19 13.57 -41.72
C LEU A 287 12.58 14.30 -42.96
N PRO A 288 11.41 13.93 -43.40
CA PRO A 288 10.48 14.90 -44.01
C PRO A 288 9.28 15.18 -43.11
N ALA A 289 8.91 16.45 -43.12
CA ALA A 289 7.80 17.09 -42.42
C ALA A 289 6.44 16.87 -43.16
N ALA A 290 5.39 16.95 -42.33
CA ALA A 290 4.08 17.56 -42.55
C ALA A 290 3.28 17.20 -43.83
N GLY A 291 2.11 16.67 -43.63
CA GLY A 291 0.95 16.71 -44.52
C GLY A 291 -0.32 16.93 -43.73
N THR A 292 -0.82 18.14 -43.77
CA THR A 292 -2.15 18.60 -43.32
C THR A 292 -3.22 18.23 -44.36
N ALA A 293 -4.38 17.75 -43.92
CA ALA A 293 -5.74 17.88 -44.45
C ALA A 293 -6.64 16.93 -43.67
N GLY A 294 -7.79 17.27 -43.11
CA GLY A 294 -8.82 18.18 -43.46
C GLY A 294 -10.15 17.50 -43.18
N ALA A 295 -10.93 18.04 -42.25
CA ALA A 295 -12.39 18.07 -42.13
C ALA A 295 -13.24 16.82 -42.51
N ALA A 296 -14.09 16.38 -41.55
CA ALA A 296 -15.56 16.46 -41.62
C ALA A 296 -16.22 15.67 -40.48
N ALA A 297 -17.04 16.33 -39.68
CA ALA A 297 -18.12 15.71 -38.91
C ALA A 297 -19.31 15.42 -39.83
N PRO A 298 -20.22 14.49 -39.47
CA PRO A 298 -21.58 14.92 -39.18
C PRO A 298 -22.21 14.25 -37.94
N ALA A 299 -22.89 15.06 -37.18
CA ALA A 299 -24.24 15.03 -36.61
C ALA A 299 -24.92 13.68 -36.36
N ALA A 300 -25.48 13.67 -35.13
CA ALA A 300 -26.42 12.71 -34.57
C ALA A 300 -27.75 12.55 -35.35
N PRO A 301 -28.61 11.60 -35.03
CA PRO A 301 -29.59 11.88 -33.95
C PRO A 301 -29.40 11.09 -32.67
#